data_400006b2511152bdf0970827b3828826
#
_entry.id   400006b2511152bdf0970827b3828826
#
_cell.length_a   1.000
_cell.length_b   1.000
_cell.length_c   1.000
_cell.angle_alpha   90.00
_cell.angle_beta   90.00
_cell.angle_gamma   90.00
#
_symmetry.space_group_name_H-M   'P 1'
#
loop_
_entity.id
_entity.type
_entity.pdbx_description
1 polymer ?
#
loop_
_entity_poly.entity_id
_entity_poly.type
_entity_poly.pdbx_seq_one_letter_code
_entity_poly.pdbx_strand_id
1 'polypeptide(L)'
;MTVCLCGRGADLDKVNKYLSFSPFDIILISEYVDDMKLPDCECYYIAKSEIKNTKSIILQISRKRHLQHTSVVLCKDILLDSKLSKIIFKCSVKNITFVLNINRMFDLHYLDDCRKNISTETHQIIEVFSGRKLPQYHWLFAVLPSVLYLDDDVLSAQLSCDKSCAKIKTSNYEFEIHICDDSSLADTIVQINGTKICEINYYSAIINTFDPAYDKLKRKKTIRCFMELMESFYNEQKEMSS
;
A
#
# COMPACT_ATOMS: atom_id res chain seq x y z
N MET A 1 12.54 -3.96 -18.56
CA MET A 1 12.68 -4.19 -17.10
C MET A 1 12.16 -5.59 -16.79
N THR A 2 12.96 -6.36 -16.07
CA THR A 2 12.60 -7.73 -15.67
C THR A 2 11.96 -7.72 -14.30
N VAL A 3 10.76 -8.30 -14.20
CA VAL A 3 9.95 -8.39 -12.96
C VAL A 3 9.81 -9.84 -12.56
N CYS A 4 10.18 -10.16 -11.32
CA CYS A 4 9.96 -11.48 -10.73
C CYS A 4 8.72 -11.43 -9.83
N LEU A 5 7.71 -12.23 -10.15
CA LEU A 5 6.49 -12.39 -9.35
C LEU A 5 6.62 -13.64 -8.48
N CYS A 6 6.70 -13.47 -7.15
CA CYS A 6 6.84 -14.56 -6.19
C CYS A 6 5.52 -14.82 -5.48
N GLY A 7 5.03 -16.07 -5.57
CA GLY A 7 3.85 -16.55 -4.88
C GLY A 7 2.70 -16.97 -5.79
N ARG A 8 1.49 -17.02 -5.23
CA ARG A 8 0.26 -17.47 -5.89
C ARG A 8 -0.97 -16.74 -5.33
N GLY A 9 -2.10 -16.87 -6.02
CA GLY A 9 -3.40 -16.37 -5.60
C GLY A 9 -3.93 -15.22 -6.46
N ALA A 10 -5.21 -14.91 -6.29
CA ALA A 10 -5.95 -14.00 -7.16
C ALA A 10 -5.33 -12.60 -7.34
N ASP A 11 -4.70 -12.07 -6.28
CA ASP A 11 -4.03 -10.76 -6.36
C ASP A 11 -2.79 -10.83 -7.26
N LEU A 12 -2.00 -11.91 -7.17
CA LEU A 12 -0.85 -12.11 -8.05
C LEU A 12 -1.28 -12.36 -9.49
N ASP A 13 -2.34 -13.15 -9.70
CA ASP A 13 -2.88 -13.43 -11.03
C ASP A 13 -3.36 -12.13 -11.69
N LYS A 14 -3.99 -11.23 -10.93
CA LYS A 14 -4.38 -9.91 -11.40
C LYS A 14 -3.17 -9.05 -11.79
N VAL A 15 -2.13 -9.03 -10.95
CA VAL A 15 -0.88 -8.31 -11.24
C VAL A 15 -0.25 -8.87 -12.51
N ASN A 16 -0.08 -10.19 -12.60
CA ASN A 16 0.49 -10.86 -13.77
C ASN A 16 -0.29 -10.56 -15.04
N LYS A 17 -1.62 -10.63 -14.97
CA LYS A 17 -2.50 -10.29 -16.11
C LYS A 17 -2.26 -8.87 -16.62
N TYR A 18 -2.19 -7.89 -15.74
CA TYR A 18 -1.97 -6.50 -16.17
C TYR A 18 -0.56 -6.24 -16.68
N LEU A 19 0.45 -6.84 -16.04
CA LEU A 19 1.85 -6.70 -16.48
C LEU A 19 2.10 -7.39 -17.82
N SER A 20 1.37 -8.45 -18.17
CA SER A 20 1.51 -9.13 -19.47
C SER A 20 1.12 -8.27 -20.68
N PHE A 21 0.40 -7.17 -20.47
CA PHE A 21 0.11 -6.15 -21.50
C PHE A 21 1.14 -5.01 -21.53
N SER A 22 2.19 -5.08 -20.74
CA SER A 22 3.24 -4.07 -20.65
C SER A 22 4.55 -4.59 -21.24
N PRO A 23 5.55 -3.71 -21.49
CA PRO A 23 6.85 -4.11 -21.99
C PRO A 23 7.77 -4.73 -20.91
N PHE A 24 7.21 -5.36 -19.91
CA PHE A 24 7.98 -6.01 -18.84
C PHE A 24 8.24 -7.49 -19.15
N ASP A 25 9.47 -7.94 -18.92
CA ASP A 25 9.82 -9.37 -18.94
C ASP A 25 9.43 -9.98 -17.59
N ILE A 26 8.47 -10.90 -17.59
CA ILE A 26 7.92 -11.47 -16.36
C ILE A 26 8.50 -12.86 -16.10
N ILE A 27 9.02 -13.06 -14.90
CA ILE A 27 9.43 -14.36 -14.37
C ILE A 27 8.48 -14.71 -13.22
N LEU A 28 7.80 -15.84 -13.34
CA LEU A 28 6.86 -16.32 -12.33
C LEU A 28 7.48 -17.41 -11.47
N ILE A 29 7.48 -17.23 -10.15
CA ILE A 29 7.85 -18.23 -9.15
C ILE A 29 6.61 -18.52 -8.31
N SER A 30 5.94 -19.62 -8.58
CA SER A 30 4.66 -19.98 -7.92
C SER A 30 4.81 -20.31 -6.44
N GLU A 31 5.99 -20.75 -6.01
CA GLU A 31 6.30 -21.06 -4.61
C GLU A 31 7.79 -20.85 -4.36
N TYR A 32 8.11 -20.12 -3.29
CA TYR A 32 9.49 -19.96 -2.85
C TYR A 32 9.87 -21.06 -1.86
N VAL A 33 11.01 -21.69 -2.08
CA VAL A 33 11.67 -22.61 -1.14
C VAL A 33 13.03 -22.07 -0.75
N ASP A 34 13.48 -22.30 0.49
CA ASP A 34 14.67 -21.64 1.07
C ASP A 34 15.94 -21.83 0.26
N ASP A 35 16.11 -22.97 -0.40
CA ASP A 35 17.30 -23.28 -1.23
C ASP A 35 17.17 -22.80 -2.69
N MET A 36 16.03 -22.20 -3.04
CA MET A 36 15.81 -21.69 -4.39
C MET A 36 16.68 -20.46 -4.64
N LYS A 37 17.40 -20.45 -5.75
CA LYS A 37 18.12 -19.28 -6.21
C LYS A 37 17.18 -18.37 -6.99
N LEU A 38 16.84 -17.22 -6.43
CA LEU A 38 16.05 -16.21 -7.14
C LEU A 38 16.78 -15.72 -8.39
N PRO A 39 16.08 -15.49 -9.50
CA PRO A 39 16.65 -14.88 -10.70
C PRO A 39 17.15 -13.47 -10.42
N ASP A 40 18.01 -12.92 -11.29
CA ASP A 40 18.43 -11.53 -11.22
C ASP A 40 17.37 -10.68 -11.94
N CYS A 41 16.69 -9.83 -11.19
CA CYS A 41 15.61 -8.98 -11.66
C CYS A 41 15.74 -7.57 -11.08
N GLU A 42 15.23 -6.60 -11.81
CA GLU A 42 15.20 -5.20 -11.37
C GLU A 42 14.07 -4.95 -10.39
N CYS A 43 13.02 -5.77 -10.45
CA CYS A 43 11.89 -5.68 -9.54
C CYS A 43 11.41 -7.07 -9.09
N TYR A 44 11.03 -7.17 -7.80
CA TYR A 44 10.44 -8.38 -7.23
C TYR A 44 9.10 -8.03 -6.60
N TYR A 45 8.06 -8.78 -6.93
CA TYR A 45 6.78 -8.72 -6.25
C TYR A 45 6.64 -9.91 -5.30
N ILE A 46 6.30 -9.65 -4.04
CA ILE A 46 6.08 -10.69 -3.04
C ILE A 46 4.59 -10.73 -2.70
N ALA A 47 3.94 -11.83 -3.10
CA ALA A 47 2.52 -12.06 -2.86
C ALA A 47 2.25 -12.43 -1.40
N LYS A 48 0.99 -12.32 -0.98
CA LYS A 48 0.52 -12.70 0.36
C LYS A 48 0.87 -14.15 0.73
N SER A 49 0.84 -15.08 -0.23
CA SER A 49 1.21 -16.48 -0.01
C SER A 49 2.62 -16.65 0.52
N GLU A 50 3.52 -15.70 0.25
CA GLU A 50 4.92 -15.72 0.64
C GLU A 50 5.22 -14.94 1.94
N ILE A 51 4.22 -14.60 2.75
CA ILE A 51 4.42 -13.86 4.01
C ILE A 51 5.49 -14.52 4.89
N LYS A 52 5.43 -15.84 5.06
CA LYS A 52 6.40 -16.58 5.89
C LYS A 52 7.82 -16.53 5.33
N ASN A 53 7.95 -16.48 4.02
CA ASN A 53 9.21 -16.51 3.28
C ASN A 53 9.78 -15.12 2.98
N THR A 54 9.00 -14.06 3.24
CA THR A 54 9.36 -12.67 2.87
C THR A 54 10.74 -12.28 3.38
N LYS A 55 11.09 -12.64 4.62
CA LYS A 55 12.42 -12.35 5.18
C LYS A 55 13.55 -13.03 4.40
N SER A 56 13.39 -14.32 4.10
CA SER A 56 14.39 -15.10 3.34
C SER A 56 14.54 -14.53 1.93
N ILE A 57 13.44 -14.22 1.27
CA ILE A 57 13.42 -13.59 -0.06
C ILE A 57 14.18 -12.26 -0.03
N ILE A 58 13.86 -11.36 0.90
CA ILE A 58 14.53 -10.05 1.01
C ILE A 58 16.02 -10.20 1.29
N LEU A 59 16.40 -11.10 2.20
CA LEU A 59 17.82 -11.37 2.50
C LEU A 59 18.56 -11.91 1.28
N GLN A 60 17.94 -12.77 0.49
CA GLN A 60 18.54 -13.30 -0.72
C GLN A 60 18.71 -12.19 -1.78
N ILE A 61 17.69 -11.35 -2.00
CA ILE A 61 17.77 -10.18 -2.89
C ILE A 61 18.91 -9.25 -2.45
N SER A 62 19.03 -9.00 -1.15
CA SER A 62 20.03 -8.08 -0.59
C SER A 62 21.48 -8.52 -0.79
N ARG A 63 21.70 -9.81 -0.99
CA ARG A 63 23.02 -10.38 -1.25
C ARG A 63 23.46 -10.29 -2.71
N LYS A 64 22.55 -9.91 -3.60
CA LYS A 64 22.83 -9.76 -5.03
C LYS A 64 23.62 -8.48 -5.28
N ARG A 65 24.93 -8.59 -5.43
CA ARG A 65 25.87 -7.46 -5.55
C ARG A 65 25.79 -6.70 -6.88
N HIS A 66 25.14 -7.28 -7.88
CA HIS A 66 25.11 -6.74 -9.25
C HIS A 66 23.92 -5.81 -9.52
N LEU A 67 22.94 -5.75 -8.63
CA LEU A 67 21.75 -4.93 -8.82
C LEU A 67 22.00 -3.53 -8.24
N GLN A 68 22.14 -2.54 -9.11
CA GLN A 68 22.38 -1.14 -8.68
C GLN A 68 21.12 -0.49 -8.09
N HIS A 69 19.94 -0.83 -8.62
CA HIS A 69 18.65 -0.37 -8.12
C HIS A 69 17.65 -1.51 -8.21
N THR A 70 17.19 -1.99 -7.07
CA THR A 70 16.19 -3.06 -7.01
C THR A 70 14.98 -2.59 -6.24
N SER A 71 13.80 -2.78 -6.82
CA SER A 71 12.54 -2.54 -6.14
C SER A 71 11.97 -3.85 -5.61
N VAL A 72 11.44 -3.82 -4.39
CA VAL A 72 10.68 -4.94 -3.81
C VAL A 72 9.28 -4.47 -3.53
N VAL A 73 8.34 -4.93 -4.34
CA VAL A 73 6.91 -4.64 -4.20
C VAL A 73 6.29 -5.67 -3.28
N LEU A 74 5.67 -5.21 -2.21
CA LEU A 74 5.03 -6.05 -1.21
C LEU A 74 3.51 -6.00 -1.36
N CYS A 75 2.87 -7.16 -1.31
CA CYS A 75 1.41 -7.20 -1.17
C CYS A 75 0.98 -6.44 0.10
N LYS A 76 -0.10 -5.67 0.02
CA LYS A 76 -0.64 -4.87 1.15
C LYS A 76 -0.90 -5.70 2.41
N ASP A 77 -1.31 -6.96 2.26
CA ASP A 77 -1.61 -7.85 3.39
C ASP A 77 -0.37 -8.21 4.22
N ILE A 78 0.83 -8.05 3.67
CA ILE A 78 2.09 -8.24 4.39
C ILE A 78 2.24 -7.24 5.53
N LEU A 79 1.66 -6.06 5.39
CA LEU A 79 1.69 -5.01 6.41
C LEU A 79 0.85 -5.31 7.65
N LEU A 80 -0.12 -6.20 7.53
CA LEU A 80 -0.97 -6.61 8.65
C LEU A 80 -0.21 -7.50 9.66
N ASP A 81 0.98 -7.99 9.29
CA ASP A 81 1.88 -8.68 10.21
C ASP A 81 2.89 -7.69 10.82
N SER A 82 2.61 -7.24 12.05
CA SER A 82 3.47 -6.29 12.77
C SER A 82 4.92 -6.79 12.98
N LYS A 83 5.14 -8.11 13.04
CA LYS A 83 6.49 -8.69 13.17
C LYS A 83 7.25 -8.56 11.86
N LEU A 84 6.57 -8.80 10.75
CA LEU A 84 7.16 -8.73 9.42
C LEU A 84 7.47 -7.28 9.04
N SER A 85 6.59 -6.34 9.36
CA SER A 85 6.83 -4.91 9.20
C SER A 85 8.13 -4.48 9.86
N LYS A 86 8.35 -4.89 11.12
CA LYS A 86 9.60 -4.61 11.86
C LYS A 86 10.83 -5.23 11.21
N ILE A 87 10.70 -6.41 10.60
CA ILE A 87 11.79 -7.08 9.89
C ILE A 87 12.13 -6.32 8.62
N ILE A 88 11.14 -5.92 7.83
CA ILE A 88 11.32 -5.13 6.61
C ILE A 88 12.08 -3.83 6.92
N PHE A 89 11.67 -3.12 7.98
CA PHE A 89 12.38 -1.91 8.41
C PHE A 89 13.80 -2.15 8.92
N LYS A 90 14.02 -3.22 9.68
CA LYS A 90 15.36 -3.57 10.21
C LYS A 90 16.31 -4.07 9.12
N CYS A 91 15.78 -4.67 8.08
CA CYS A 91 16.54 -5.01 6.88
C CYS A 91 16.79 -3.73 6.06
N SER A 92 17.47 -2.72 6.64
CA SER A 92 17.91 -1.53 5.92
C SER A 92 18.97 -1.92 4.90
N VAL A 93 18.52 -2.47 3.80
CA VAL A 93 19.40 -2.95 2.74
C VAL A 93 19.70 -1.77 1.84
N LYS A 94 20.99 -1.49 1.65
CA LYS A 94 21.44 -0.50 0.70
C LYS A 94 20.94 -0.88 -0.69
N ASN A 95 20.39 0.10 -1.42
CA ASN A 95 19.95 0.01 -2.82
C ASN A 95 18.67 -0.83 -3.08
N ILE A 96 17.87 -1.14 -2.04
CA ILE A 96 16.54 -1.72 -2.24
C ILE A 96 15.48 -0.67 -1.91
N THR A 97 14.57 -0.44 -2.84
CA THR A 97 13.37 0.37 -2.64
C THR A 97 12.20 -0.56 -2.32
N PHE A 98 11.61 -0.41 -1.14
CA PHE A 98 10.38 -1.12 -0.79
C PHE A 98 9.16 -0.34 -1.28
N VAL A 99 8.25 -1.03 -1.94
CA VAL A 99 7.03 -0.48 -2.49
C VAL A 99 5.84 -1.31 -2.01
N LEU A 100 4.76 -0.64 -1.62
CA LEU A 100 3.54 -1.31 -1.22
C LEU A 100 2.57 -1.36 -2.40
N ASN A 101 2.03 -2.53 -2.69
CA ASN A 101 1.01 -2.67 -3.73
C ASN A 101 -0.35 -2.14 -3.24
N ILE A 102 -0.47 -0.84 -3.15
CA ILE A 102 -1.69 -0.12 -2.84
C ILE A 102 -2.08 0.67 -4.07
N ASN A 103 -3.00 0.15 -4.85
CA ASN A 103 -3.35 0.68 -6.17
C ASN A 103 -3.68 2.18 -6.16
N ARG A 104 -4.43 2.66 -5.15
CA ARG A 104 -4.77 4.09 -5.04
C ARG A 104 -3.56 5.01 -4.91
N MET A 105 -2.46 4.50 -4.32
CA MET A 105 -1.22 5.26 -4.16
C MET A 105 -0.49 5.51 -5.49
N PHE A 106 -0.80 4.72 -6.52
CA PHE A 106 -0.12 4.77 -7.82
C PHE A 106 -1.05 5.20 -8.98
N ASP A 107 -2.30 5.52 -8.69
CA ASP A 107 -3.20 6.14 -9.65
C ASP A 107 -3.13 7.66 -9.54
N LEU A 108 -2.36 8.29 -10.42
CA LEU A 108 -2.18 9.75 -10.40
C LEU A 108 -3.47 10.50 -10.66
N HIS A 109 -4.36 9.96 -11.50
CA HIS A 109 -5.64 10.61 -11.77
C HIS A 109 -6.50 10.64 -10.49
N TYR A 110 -6.55 9.52 -9.76
CA TYR A 110 -7.23 9.44 -8.48
C TYR A 110 -6.62 10.42 -7.45
N LEU A 111 -5.30 10.47 -7.34
CA LEU A 111 -4.61 11.35 -6.39
C LEU A 111 -4.78 12.83 -6.73
N ASP A 112 -4.76 13.19 -8.01
CA ASP A 112 -5.00 14.57 -8.45
C ASP A 112 -6.47 14.99 -8.22
N ASP A 113 -7.40 14.05 -8.35
CA ASP A 113 -8.80 14.30 -8.03
C ASP A 113 -8.99 14.51 -6.52
N CYS A 114 -8.32 13.72 -5.68
CA CYS A 114 -8.26 13.98 -4.24
C CYS A 114 -7.77 15.40 -3.95
N ARG A 115 -6.67 15.83 -4.58
CA ARG A 115 -6.10 17.17 -4.39
C ARG A 115 -7.05 18.31 -4.77
N LYS A 116 -7.80 18.15 -5.85
CA LYS A 116 -8.77 19.17 -6.31
C LYS A 116 -9.94 19.36 -5.35
N ASN A 117 -10.25 18.34 -4.55
CA ASN A 117 -11.39 18.35 -3.64
C ASN A 117 -11.02 18.69 -2.17
N ILE A 118 -9.74 18.98 -1.91
CA ILE A 118 -9.31 19.56 -0.63
C ILE A 118 -9.73 21.02 -0.58
N SER A 119 -10.38 21.41 0.52
CA SER A 119 -10.74 22.81 0.78
C SER A 119 -9.52 23.59 1.28
N THR A 120 -9.64 24.92 1.30
CA THR A 120 -8.63 25.82 1.89
C THR A 120 -8.62 25.78 3.43
N GLU A 121 -9.61 25.14 4.04
CA GLU A 121 -9.70 24.97 5.48
C GLU A 121 -8.74 23.91 5.96
N THR A 122 -8.31 24.00 7.21
CA THR A 122 -7.45 22.98 7.84
C THR A 122 -8.21 21.68 8.07
N HIS A 123 -9.49 21.74 8.37
CA HIS A 123 -10.32 20.56 8.63
C HIS A 123 -10.88 19.98 7.34
N GLN A 124 -10.67 18.69 7.11
CA GLN A 124 -11.09 17.96 5.93
C GLN A 124 -11.88 16.72 6.34
N ILE A 125 -13.00 16.48 5.70
CA ILE A 125 -13.84 15.30 5.95
C ILE A 125 -13.64 14.30 4.81
N ILE A 126 -13.33 13.05 5.15
CA ILE A 126 -13.24 11.94 4.21
C ILE A 126 -14.27 10.89 4.60
N GLU A 127 -15.12 10.51 3.69
CA GLU A 127 -16.13 9.47 3.88
C GLU A 127 -15.81 8.28 2.99
N VAL A 128 -15.82 7.09 3.58
CA VAL A 128 -15.57 5.82 2.88
C VAL A 128 -16.84 4.99 2.92
N PHE A 129 -17.52 4.88 1.80
CA PHE A 129 -18.72 4.06 1.65
C PHE A 129 -18.32 2.67 1.14
N SER A 130 -18.83 1.63 1.77
CA SER A 130 -18.56 0.26 1.35
C SER A 130 -19.80 -0.64 1.52
N GLY A 131 -20.15 -1.37 0.48
CA GLY A 131 -21.22 -2.37 0.49
C GLY A 131 -20.81 -3.71 1.12
N ARG A 132 -19.54 -3.89 1.43
CA ARG A 132 -19.04 -5.07 2.14
C ARG A 132 -18.53 -4.63 3.49
N LYS A 133 -18.84 -5.39 4.55
CA LYS A 133 -18.11 -5.23 5.82
C LYS A 133 -16.63 -5.43 5.53
N LEU A 134 -15.92 -4.33 5.34
CA LEU A 134 -14.48 -4.39 5.17
C LEU A 134 -13.87 -4.92 6.47
N PRO A 135 -12.93 -5.88 6.40
CA PRO A 135 -12.14 -6.24 7.57
C PRO A 135 -11.57 -4.96 8.18
N GLN A 136 -11.50 -4.91 9.49
CA GLN A 136 -11.36 -3.73 10.35
C GLN A 136 -10.38 -2.63 9.94
N TYR A 137 -9.43 -2.90 9.01
CA TYR A 137 -8.45 -1.90 8.54
C TYR A 137 -8.42 -1.71 7.03
N HIS A 138 -9.19 -2.48 6.28
CA HIS A 138 -9.10 -2.41 4.81
C HIS A 138 -9.52 -1.06 4.25
N TRP A 139 -10.42 -0.35 4.96
CA TRP A 139 -10.80 0.99 4.57
C TRP A 139 -9.63 2.00 4.63
N LEU A 140 -8.66 1.79 5.56
CA LEU A 140 -7.46 2.64 5.62
C LEU A 140 -6.64 2.58 4.33
N PHE A 141 -6.58 1.42 3.67
CA PHE A 141 -5.93 1.31 2.37
C PHE A 141 -6.64 2.11 1.26
N ALA A 142 -7.90 2.47 1.48
CA ALA A 142 -8.61 3.36 0.57
C ALA A 142 -8.26 4.83 0.79
N VAL A 143 -7.96 5.23 2.02
CA VAL A 143 -7.84 6.63 2.43
C VAL A 143 -6.42 7.08 2.67
N LEU A 144 -5.60 6.30 3.40
CA LEU A 144 -4.24 6.72 3.75
C LEU A 144 -3.38 7.15 2.56
N PRO A 145 -3.45 6.51 1.37
CA PRO A 145 -2.72 7.00 0.21
C PRO A 145 -3.07 8.44 -0.17
N SER A 146 -4.34 8.82 -0.06
CA SER A 146 -4.80 10.18 -0.35
C SER A 146 -4.26 11.17 0.67
N VAL A 147 -4.38 10.86 1.96
CA VAL A 147 -3.85 11.69 3.06
C VAL A 147 -2.35 11.91 2.91
N LEU A 148 -1.58 10.83 2.73
CA LEU A 148 -0.12 10.89 2.61
C LEU A 148 0.37 11.56 1.31
N TYR A 149 -0.46 11.54 0.27
CA TYR A 149 -0.17 12.28 -0.97
C TYR A 149 -0.38 13.78 -0.80
N LEU A 150 -1.37 14.17 -0.01
CA LEU A 150 -1.70 15.56 0.26
C LEU A 150 -0.71 16.19 1.24
N ASP A 151 -0.39 15.46 2.32
CA ASP A 151 0.60 15.87 3.31
C ASP A 151 1.18 14.64 4.02
N ASP A 152 2.46 14.34 3.77
CA ASP A 152 3.16 13.19 4.34
C ASP A 152 3.79 13.45 5.73
N ASP A 153 3.59 14.64 6.29
CA ASP A 153 4.07 15.01 7.61
C ASP A 153 3.01 14.79 8.70
N VAL A 154 2.79 13.52 9.00
CA VAL A 154 1.79 13.09 9.98
C VAL A 154 2.28 13.36 11.41
N LEU A 155 1.50 14.11 12.17
CA LEU A 155 1.79 14.49 13.56
C LEU A 155 1.12 13.55 14.57
N SER A 156 -0.12 13.13 14.28
CA SER A 156 -0.87 12.20 15.12
C SER A 156 -1.92 11.43 14.33
N ALA A 157 -2.30 10.26 14.82
CA ALA A 157 -3.39 9.47 14.29
C ALA A 157 -4.14 8.80 15.44
N GLN A 158 -5.47 8.84 15.41
CA GLN A 158 -6.35 8.27 16.44
C GLN A 158 -7.52 7.56 15.77
N LEU A 159 -7.93 6.44 16.36
CA LEU A 159 -9.10 5.67 15.96
C LEU A 159 -10.19 5.77 17.03
N SER A 160 -11.45 5.95 16.64
CA SER A 160 -12.58 5.89 17.59
C SER A 160 -12.75 4.49 18.17
N CYS A 161 -13.32 4.41 19.39
CA CYS A 161 -13.55 3.13 20.08
C CYS A 161 -14.43 2.16 19.27
N ASP A 162 -15.42 2.68 18.56
CA ASP A 162 -16.31 1.89 17.69
C ASP A 162 -15.73 1.62 16.30
N LYS A 163 -14.55 2.18 15.99
CA LYS A 163 -13.81 2.03 14.73
C LYS A 163 -14.54 2.58 13.50
N SER A 164 -15.55 3.41 13.69
CA SER A 164 -16.31 4.05 12.63
C SER A 164 -15.68 5.36 12.14
N CYS A 165 -14.77 5.94 12.95
CA CYS A 165 -14.11 7.19 12.65
C CYS A 165 -12.61 7.12 12.97
N ALA A 166 -11.80 7.79 12.14
CA ALA A 166 -10.40 8.04 12.45
C ALA A 166 -10.08 9.52 12.29
N LYS A 167 -9.15 10.02 13.10
CA LYS A 167 -8.63 11.39 12.99
C LYS A 167 -7.14 11.34 12.73
N ILE A 168 -6.70 12.00 11.65
CA ILE A 168 -5.29 12.09 11.28
C ILE A 168 -4.95 13.58 11.19
N LYS A 169 -3.99 13.99 12.01
CA LYS A 169 -3.44 15.33 11.98
C LYS A 169 -2.11 15.33 11.26
N THR A 170 -1.99 16.19 10.27
CA THR A 170 -0.75 16.47 9.54
C THR A 170 -0.29 17.90 9.82
N SER A 171 0.82 18.33 9.23
CA SER A 171 1.31 19.69 9.39
C SER A 171 0.34 20.76 8.88
N ASN A 172 -0.42 20.47 7.82
CA ASN A 172 -1.30 21.45 7.17
C ASN A 172 -2.78 21.14 7.35
N TYR A 173 -3.16 19.88 7.67
CA TYR A 173 -4.55 19.45 7.69
C TYR A 173 -4.89 18.59 8.91
N GLU A 174 -6.18 18.61 9.26
CA GLU A 174 -6.81 17.66 10.16
C GLU A 174 -7.88 16.89 9.38
N PHE A 175 -7.61 15.60 9.13
CA PHE A 175 -8.55 14.73 8.43
C PHE A 175 -9.42 13.99 9.44
N GLU A 176 -10.74 14.13 9.27
CA GLU A 176 -11.72 13.30 9.95
C GLU A 176 -12.30 12.30 8.95
N ILE A 177 -12.13 11.00 9.23
CA ILE A 177 -12.41 9.92 8.28
C ILE A 177 -13.56 9.10 8.84
N HIS A 178 -14.68 9.04 8.12
CA HIS A 178 -15.86 8.28 8.49
C HIS A 178 -16.02 7.06 7.61
N ILE A 179 -16.39 5.93 8.23
CA ILE A 179 -16.72 4.69 7.54
C ILE A 179 -18.24 4.56 7.52
N CYS A 180 -18.78 4.52 6.32
CA CYS A 180 -20.22 4.44 6.07
C CYS A 180 -20.55 3.09 5.43
N ASP A 181 -21.34 2.27 6.09
CA ASP A 181 -21.84 1.03 5.51
C ASP A 181 -23.00 1.36 4.55
N ASP A 182 -22.86 0.97 3.29
CA ASP A 182 -23.90 1.08 2.28
C ASP A 182 -24.01 -0.22 1.49
N SER A 183 -24.93 -1.08 1.91
CA SER A 183 -25.12 -2.42 1.32
C SER A 183 -25.56 -2.41 -0.16
N SER A 184 -25.92 -1.26 -0.71
CA SER A 184 -26.27 -1.10 -2.13
C SER A 184 -25.05 -1.02 -3.05
N LEU A 185 -23.84 -0.76 -2.50
CA LEU A 185 -22.64 -0.57 -3.28
C LEU A 185 -21.92 -1.87 -3.62
N ALA A 186 -21.49 -2.01 -4.86
CA ALA A 186 -20.62 -3.10 -5.30
C ALA A 186 -19.15 -2.88 -4.91
N ASP A 187 -18.70 -1.63 -4.92
CA ASP A 187 -17.31 -1.20 -4.70
C ASP A 187 -17.19 -0.13 -3.61
N THR A 188 -15.97 0.08 -3.15
CA THR A 188 -15.66 1.12 -2.16
C THR A 188 -15.61 2.49 -2.83
N ILE A 189 -16.46 3.41 -2.40
CA ILE A 189 -16.48 4.81 -2.83
C ILE A 189 -15.79 5.67 -1.77
N VAL A 190 -15.00 6.64 -2.20
CA VAL A 190 -14.39 7.66 -1.34
C VAL A 190 -14.96 9.02 -1.71
N GLN A 191 -15.35 9.79 -0.70
CA GLN A 191 -15.73 11.19 -0.86
C GLN A 191 -14.80 12.07 -0.02
N ILE A 192 -14.46 13.23 -0.54
CA ILE A 192 -13.71 14.26 0.19
C ILE A 192 -14.57 15.52 0.20
N ASN A 193 -14.88 16.02 1.40
CA ASN A 193 -15.74 17.18 1.61
C ASN A 193 -17.08 17.08 0.84
N GLY A 194 -17.69 15.88 0.86
CA GLY A 194 -18.95 15.58 0.17
C GLY A 194 -18.84 15.36 -1.35
N THR A 195 -17.64 15.48 -1.93
CA THR A 195 -17.45 15.24 -3.37
C THR A 195 -16.89 13.84 -3.62
N LYS A 196 -17.58 13.06 -4.46
CA LYS A 196 -17.13 11.71 -4.85
C LYS A 196 -15.84 11.81 -5.66
N ILE A 197 -14.83 11.07 -5.23
CA ILE A 197 -13.56 10.93 -5.94
C ILE A 197 -13.71 9.88 -7.05
N CYS A 198 -13.00 10.09 -8.16
CA CYS A 198 -13.04 9.19 -9.31
C CYS A 198 -12.65 7.75 -8.95
N GLU A 199 -13.11 6.80 -9.76
CA GLU A 199 -12.74 5.40 -9.60
C GLU A 199 -11.29 5.16 -10.02
N ILE A 200 -10.69 4.11 -9.44
CA ILE A 200 -9.29 3.77 -9.71
C ILE A 200 -9.15 3.13 -11.08
N ASN A 201 -8.18 3.60 -11.84
CA ASN A 201 -7.68 2.87 -13.01
C ASN A 201 -6.66 1.81 -12.56
N TYR A 202 -7.13 0.59 -12.30
CA TYR A 202 -6.28 -0.51 -11.80
C TYR A 202 -5.12 -0.85 -12.72
N TYR A 203 -5.31 -0.78 -14.04
CA TYR A 203 -4.25 -1.05 -15.00
C TYR A 203 -3.12 -0.02 -14.85
N SER A 204 -3.44 1.24 -14.91
CA SER A 204 -2.47 2.34 -14.73
C SER A 204 -1.77 2.25 -13.39
N ALA A 205 -2.52 2.06 -12.31
CA ALA A 205 -1.98 1.96 -10.96
C ALA A 205 -0.99 0.79 -10.81
N ILE A 206 -1.31 -0.39 -11.36
CA ILE A 206 -0.42 -1.54 -11.31
C ILE A 206 0.85 -1.28 -12.11
N ILE A 207 0.76 -0.78 -13.34
CA ILE A 207 1.94 -0.45 -14.15
C ILE A 207 2.83 0.55 -13.41
N ASN A 208 2.26 1.62 -12.87
CA ASN A 208 2.99 2.65 -12.13
C ASN A 208 3.67 2.13 -10.85
N THR A 209 3.10 1.10 -10.21
CA THR A 209 3.74 0.47 -9.05
C THR A 209 5.12 -0.11 -9.40
N PHE A 210 5.28 -0.59 -10.62
CA PHE A 210 6.54 -1.20 -11.07
C PHE A 210 7.44 -0.22 -11.82
N ASP A 211 6.89 0.89 -12.33
CA ASP A 211 7.65 1.87 -13.10
C ASP A 211 8.59 2.71 -12.22
N PRO A 212 9.91 2.71 -12.46
CA PRO A 212 10.86 3.52 -11.71
C PRO A 212 10.63 5.03 -11.85
N ALA A 213 9.97 5.50 -12.91
CA ALA A 213 9.64 6.91 -13.08
C ALA A 213 8.71 7.46 -11.97
N TYR A 214 8.01 6.59 -11.25
CA TYR A 214 7.14 6.97 -10.13
C TYR A 214 7.84 6.95 -8.76
N ASP A 215 9.13 7.18 -8.70
CA ASP A 215 9.91 7.25 -7.45
C ASP A 215 9.35 8.24 -6.43
N LYS A 216 8.67 9.30 -6.89
CA LYS A 216 8.01 10.27 -6.03
C LYS A 216 6.97 9.65 -5.09
N LEU A 217 6.21 8.66 -5.59
CA LEU A 217 5.18 7.92 -4.85
C LEU A 217 5.78 6.76 -4.03
N LYS A 218 7.00 6.35 -4.38
CA LYS A 218 7.75 5.27 -3.73
C LYS A 218 8.66 5.78 -2.60
N ARG A 219 8.49 7.04 -2.18
CA ARG A 219 9.38 7.64 -1.18
C ARG A 219 9.38 6.84 0.11
N LYS A 220 10.59 6.54 0.57
CA LYS A 220 10.83 5.81 1.82
C LYS A 220 10.07 6.43 3.01
N LYS A 221 9.95 7.75 3.06
CA LYS A 221 9.21 8.48 4.09
C LYS A 221 7.71 8.17 4.03
N THR A 222 7.07 8.23 2.87
CA THR A 222 5.64 7.93 2.67
C THR A 222 5.31 6.50 3.10
N ILE A 223 6.11 5.53 2.66
CA ILE A 223 5.93 4.11 3.02
C ILE A 223 6.10 3.92 4.53
N ARG A 224 7.10 4.57 5.12
CA ARG A 224 7.35 4.52 6.55
C ARG A 224 6.17 5.09 7.34
N CYS A 225 5.69 6.29 7.00
CA CYS A 225 4.51 6.89 7.62
C CYS A 225 3.28 5.97 7.51
N PHE A 226 3.05 5.40 6.33
CA PHE A 226 1.95 4.47 6.13
C PHE A 226 2.04 3.26 7.07
N MET A 227 3.23 2.67 7.21
CA MET A 227 3.43 1.50 8.08
C MET A 227 3.30 1.86 9.57
N GLU A 228 3.81 3.01 9.98
CA GLU A 228 3.69 3.52 11.36
C GLU A 228 2.22 3.78 11.73
N LEU A 229 1.44 4.37 10.82
CA LEU A 229 0.00 4.56 11.00
C LEU A 229 -0.73 3.23 11.13
N MET A 230 -0.45 2.28 10.24
CA MET A 230 -1.05 0.95 10.30
C MET A 230 -0.70 0.22 11.60
N GLU A 231 0.54 0.35 12.10
CA GLU A 231 0.95 -0.23 13.38
C GLU A 231 0.24 0.44 14.57
N SER A 232 0.08 1.76 14.54
CA SER A 232 -0.67 2.51 15.56
C SER A 232 -2.11 2.01 15.67
N PHE A 233 -2.82 1.97 14.56
CA PHE A 233 -4.20 1.47 14.52
C PHE A 233 -4.32 -0.01 14.95
N TYR A 234 -3.31 -0.82 14.70
CA TYR A 234 -3.30 -2.23 15.11
C TYR A 234 -3.07 -2.40 16.62
N ASN A 235 -2.21 -1.58 17.21
CA ASN A 235 -1.89 -1.65 18.64
C ASN A 235 -3.03 -1.14 19.52
N GLU A 236 -3.69 -0.05 19.14
CA GLU A 236 -4.87 0.47 19.84
C GLU A 236 -5.99 -0.56 19.93
N GLN A 237 -6.13 -1.43 18.93
CA GLN A 237 -7.11 -2.51 18.99
C GLN A 237 -6.77 -3.65 19.94
N LYS A 238 -5.49 -3.94 20.16
CA LYS A 238 -5.10 -4.95 21.15
C LYS A 238 -5.39 -4.49 22.56
N GLU A 239 -5.14 -3.23 22.85
CA GLU A 239 -5.39 -2.64 24.17
C GLU A 239 -6.88 -2.55 24.49
N MET A 240 -7.75 -2.35 23.48
CA MET A 240 -9.20 -2.31 23.65
C MET A 240 -9.86 -3.70 23.71
N SER A 241 -9.12 -4.77 23.38
CA SER A 241 -9.61 -6.17 23.38
C SER A 241 -9.12 -6.97 24.60
N SER A 242 -8.25 -6.38 25.42
CA SER A 242 -7.72 -6.91 26.67
C SER A 242 -8.46 -6.32 27.87
#